data_d41b091ec747b2458ff8dc40d4dce96c
#
_entry.id   d41b091ec747b2458ff8dc40d4dce96c
#
_cell.length_a   1.000
_cell.length_b   1.000
_cell.length_c   1.000
_cell.angle_alpha   90.00
_cell.angle_beta   90.00
_cell.angle_gamma   90.00
#
_symmetry.space_group_name_H-M   'P 1'
#
loop_
_entity.id
_entity.type
_entity.pdbx_description
1 polymer ?
#
loop_
_entity_poly.entity_id
_entity_poly.type
_entity_poly.pdbx_seq_one_letter_code
_entity_poly.pdbx_strand_id
1 'polypeptide(L)'
;MSEKIIYRKFRLSSFQIIILGFAGVILVGTLMLMLPISTTEGCVTPFNEALFTATSAVCVTGLVVQDTGSYWSTFGQAVILMLIQIGGLGVVTMAASFALMSGRKISLMQRSTMQDAISAPKVGGIVRLTLFILRGTFLIELIGALAMLPVFYRDYGWHGIWLAVFHSISAFCNAGFDILGTNDNLYPSLVGYVQNPVINITIMVLIITGGIGFLTWDDICENKLHFHRYRMQSKVILITTLALIVLPALFFFFVDFGTLPLGERIQAALFQSVTPRTAGFNTVNLPGMSSSSLAVMILLMLIGGSPGSTAGGMKTTTLAVLLGNVVATFRQRDSVQFFGRRVDCDAVKTAATILTMYLVLFFGGGLFISVYENLPLSSCLYEAASAVGTVGLSLGITPHLHIPSQMVLIALMYLGRVGGLTLIYATVSSKKNGNGKLPRERITIG
;
A
#
# COMPACT_ATOMS: atom_id res chain seq x y z
N MET A 1 52.54 23.88 -6.40
CA MET A 1 51.22 23.77 -7.02
C MET A 1 50.46 22.66 -6.30
N SER A 2 49.57 23.02 -5.42
CA SER A 2 48.80 22.05 -4.63
C SER A 2 47.44 21.83 -5.37
N GLU A 3 47.28 20.65 -5.97
CA GLU A 3 45.99 20.25 -6.55
C GLU A 3 44.95 20.11 -5.45
N LYS A 4 44.02 21.06 -5.38
CA LYS A 4 42.78 20.91 -4.59
C LYS A 4 41.91 19.88 -5.28
N ILE A 5 41.97 18.63 -4.79
CA ILE A 5 40.97 17.60 -5.12
C ILE A 5 39.63 18.11 -4.64
N ILE A 6 38.81 18.63 -5.57
CA ILE A 6 37.43 19.03 -5.31
C ILE A 6 36.62 17.75 -5.16
N TYR A 7 36.45 17.28 -3.92
CA TYR A 7 35.44 16.27 -3.60
C TYR A 7 34.05 16.85 -3.92
N ARG A 8 33.53 16.50 -5.07
CA ARG A 8 32.13 16.77 -5.46
C ARG A 8 31.24 15.99 -4.49
N LYS A 9 30.79 16.61 -3.39
CA LYS A 9 29.83 16.01 -2.48
C LYS A 9 28.58 15.67 -3.29
N PHE A 10 28.36 14.39 -3.57
CA PHE A 10 27.11 13.89 -4.10
C PHE A 10 25.99 14.27 -3.12
N ARG A 11 25.20 15.28 -3.46
CA ARG A 11 23.99 15.62 -2.68
C ARG A 11 22.84 14.84 -3.23
N LEU A 12 22.48 13.74 -2.56
CA LEU A 12 21.26 12.98 -2.87
C LEU A 12 20.03 13.87 -2.60
N SER A 13 19.05 13.83 -3.50
CA SER A 13 17.75 14.46 -3.27
C SER A 13 16.95 13.69 -2.22
N SER A 14 15.96 14.34 -1.57
CA SER A 14 15.06 13.66 -0.63
C SER A 14 14.41 12.41 -1.24
N PHE A 15 14.01 12.49 -2.51
CA PHE A 15 13.40 11.37 -3.22
C PHE A 15 14.36 10.21 -3.47
N GLN A 16 15.62 10.50 -3.81
CA GLN A 16 16.67 9.48 -3.93
C GLN A 16 16.96 8.79 -2.59
N ILE A 17 16.95 9.55 -1.49
CA ILE A 17 17.12 8.98 -0.13
C ILE A 17 15.97 8.02 0.20
N ILE A 18 14.74 8.35 -0.16
CA ILE A 18 13.57 7.49 0.05
C ILE A 18 13.74 6.18 -0.74
N ILE A 19 14.05 6.26 -2.04
CA ILE A 19 14.24 5.10 -2.91
C ILE A 19 15.35 4.19 -2.36
N LEU A 20 16.53 4.74 -2.12
CA LEU A 20 17.67 3.97 -1.60
C LEU A 20 17.41 3.41 -0.20
N GLY A 21 16.64 4.13 0.62
CA GLY A 21 16.22 3.67 1.94
C GLY A 21 15.35 2.41 1.87
N PHE A 22 14.34 2.40 0.99
CA PHE A 22 13.52 1.20 0.77
C PHE A 22 14.37 0.03 0.24
N ALA A 23 15.22 0.25 -0.76
CA ALA A 23 16.11 -0.78 -1.29
C ALA A 23 17.07 -1.35 -0.22
N GLY A 24 17.63 -0.49 0.62
CA GLY A 24 18.50 -0.90 1.72
C GLY A 24 17.79 -1.76 2.76
N VAL A 25 16.56 -1.39 3.16
CA VAL A 25 15.75 -2.19 4.10
C VAL A 25 15.36 -3.54 3.50
N ILE A 26 15.01 -3.59 2.21
CA ILE A 26 14.70 -4.84 1.49
C ILE A 26 15.93 -5.76 1.51
N LEU A 27 17.12 -5.25 1.17
CA LEU A 27 18.33 -6.07 1.16
C LEU A 27 18.70 -6.61 2.55
N VAL A 28 18.60 -5.78 3.59
CA VAL A 28 18.83 -6.22 4.97
C VAL A 28 17.79 -7.28 5.37
N GLY A 29 16.51 -7.06 5.06
CA GLY A 29 15.44 -8.03 5.31
C GLY A 29 15.68 -9.35 4.58
N THR A 30 16.11 -9.31 3.31
CA THR A 30 16.48 -10.50 2.54
C THR A 30 17.56 -11.30 3.23
N LEU A 31 18.67 -10.64 3.66
CA LEU A 31 19.75 -11.32 4.37
C LEU A 31 19.30 -11.95 5.69
N MET A 32 18.42 -11.27 6.44
CA MET A 32 17.86 -11.83 7.68
C MET A 32 16.97 -13.04 7.42
N LEU A 33 16.14 -13.01 6.36
CA LEU A 33 15.26 -14.12 5.99
C LEU A 33 16.00 -15.32 5.39
N MET A 34 17.21 -15.13 4.86
CA MET A 34 18.07 -16.23 4.40
C MET A 34 18.71 -17.02 5.55
N LEU A 35 18.69 -16.53 6.77
CA LEU A 35 19.29 -17.23 7.91
C LEU A 35 18.51 -18.51 8.22
N PRO A 36 19.19 -19.63 8.53
CA PRO A 36 18.51 -20.91 8.86
C PRO A 36 17.53 -20.79 10.02
N ILE A 37 17.77 -19.90 10.98
CA ILE A 37 16.87 -19.65 12.11
C ILE A 37 15.53 -19.04 11.68
N SER A 38 15.44 -18.48 10.48
CA SER A 38 14.22 -17.84 9.95
C SER A 38 13.22 -18.85 9.43
N THR A 39 13.60 -20.09 9.17
CA THR A 39 12.72 -21.16 8.67
C THR A 39 12.40 -22.18 9.74
N THR A 40 11.24 -22.84 9.63
CA THR A 40 10.82 -23.92 10.56
C THR A 40 11.71 -25.15 10.47
N GLU A 41 12.21 -25.45 9.27
CA GLU A 41 13.06 -26.61 9.00
C GLU A 41 14.56 -26.33 9.25
N GLY A 42 14.96 -25.10 9.58
CA GLY A 42 16.35 -24.72 9.77
C GLY A 42 17.19 -24.70 8.48
N CYS A 43 16.56 -24.60 7.32
CA CYS A 43 17.21 -24.53 6.02
C CYS A 43 17.49 -23.07 5.60
N VAL A 44 18.48 -22.89 4.70
CA VAL A 44 18.77 -21.59 4.09
C VAL A 44 17.77 -21.33 2.96
N THR A 45 16.98 -20.26 3.08
CA THR A 45 16.02 -19.88 2.03
C THR A 45 16.77 -19.38 0.77
N PRO A 46 16.37 -19.81 -0.43
CA PRO A 46 16.92 -19.28 -1.68
C PRO A 46 16.79 -17.74 -1.77
N PHE A 47 17.82 -17.10 -2.33
CA PHE A 47 17.89 -15.64 -2.39
C PHE A 47 16.67 -14.99 -3.07
N ASN A 48 16.15 -15.58 -4.15
CA ASN A 48 14.98 -15.06 -4.87
C ASN A 48 13.72 -15.09 -4.01
N GLU A 49 13.49 -16.14 -3.22
CA GLU A 49 12.32 -16.26 -2.33
C GLU A 49 12.41 -15.34 -1.12
N ALA A 50 13.60 -15.26 -0.51
CA ALA A 50 13.87 -14.30 0.57
C ALA A 50 13.72 -12.85 0.09
N LEU A 51 14.24 -12.53 -1.12
CA LEU A 51 14.10 -11.21 -1.73
C LEU A 51 12.64 -10.88 -2.05
N PHE A 52 11.88 -11.84 -2.58
CA PHE A 52 10.45 -11.66 -2.86
C PHE A 52 9.67 -11.35 -1.58
N THR A 53 9.84 -12.18 -0.55
CA THR A 53 9.18 -12.00 0.75
C THR A 53 9.57 -10.69 1.42
N ALA A 54 10.89 -10.35 1.46
CA ALA A 54 11.35 -9.09 2.01
C ALA A 54 10.80 -7.89 1.24
N THR A 55 10.75 -7.94 -0.09
CA THR A 55 10.17 -6.88 -0.92
C THR A 55 8.68 -6.74 -0.66
N SER A 56 7.95 -7.84 -0.64
CA SER A 56 6.52 -7.87 -0.35
C SER A 56 6.21 -7.29 1.03
N ALA A 57 6.99 -7.64 2.06
CA ALA A 57 6.83 -7.13 3.42
C ALA A 57 7.13 -5.63 3.52
N VAL A 58 8.27 -5.17 2.98
CA VAL A 58 8.67 -3.74 3.02
C VAL A 58 7.78 -2.87 2.14
N CYS A 59 7.36 -3.39 0.98
CA CYS A 59 6.41 -2.68 0.10
C CYS A 59 4.97 -2.81 0.59
N VAL A 60 4.74 -3.60 1.67
CA VAL A 60 3.42 -3.77 2.28
C VAL A 60 2.43 -4.30 1.24
N THR A 61 2.83 -5.35 0.53
CA THR A 61 2.03 -5.91 -0.58
C THR A 61 1.24 -7.13 -0.14
N GLY A 62 1.89 -8.14 0.46
CA GLY A 62 1.24 -9.38 0.88
C GLY A 62 1.26 -10.52 -0.14
N LEU A 63 1.83 -10.34 -1.32
CA LEU A 63 2.11 -11.45 -2.23
C LEU A 63 3.22 -12.33 -1.63
N VAL A 64 3.05 -13.64 -1.70
CA VAL A 64 3.98 -14.61 -1.09
C VAL A 64 4.30 -15.73 -2.08
N VAL A 65 5.54 -16.22 -2.03
CA VAL A 65 6.00 -17.42 -2.75
C VAL A 65 6.09 -18.60 -1.82
N GLN A 66 6.27 -18.38 -0.51
CA GLN A 66 6.24 -19.37 0.55
C GLN A 66 5.17 -18.99 1.57
N ASP A 67 4.41 -19.96 2.07
CA ASP A 67 3.39 -19.73 3.09
C ASP A 67 4.01 -19.14 4.37
N THR A 68 3.42 -18.06 4.88
CA THR A 68 4.03 -17.33 5.99
C THR A 68 3.87 -18.05 7.32
N GLY A 69 2.79 -18.81 7.49
CA GLY A 69 2.50 -19.53 8.73
C GLY A 69 3.33 -20.78 8.92
N SER A 70 3.46 -21.60 7.85
CA SER A 70 4.10 -22.89 7.91
C SER A 70 5.61 -22.87 7.62
N TYR A 71 6.05 -22.05 6.66
CA TYR A 71 7.46 -22.02 6.22
C TYR A 71 8.37 -21.23 7.17
N TRP A 72 7.92 -20.03 7.63
CA TRP A 72 8.75 -19.15 8.46
C TRP A 72 8.60 -19.49 9.94
N SER A 73 9.73 -19.63 10.64
CA SER A 73 9.77 -19.75 12.10
C SER A 73 9.21 -18.48 12.77
N THR A 74 8.95 -18.53 14.08
CA THR A 74 8.53 -17.33 14.84
C THR A 74 9.54 -16.18 14.71
N PHE A 75 10.84 -16.49 14.56
CA PHE A 75 11.85 -15.47 14.28
C PHE A 75 11.66 -14.88 12.87
N GLY A 76 11.49 -15.71 11.84
CA GLY A 76 11.22 -15.26 10.47
C GLY A 76 9.94 -14.42 10.38
N GLN A 77 8.86 -14.86 11.05
CA GLN A 77 7.61 -14.11 11.15
C GLN A 77 7.81 -12.75 11.84
N ALA A 78 8.63 -12.67 12.91
CA ALA A 78 8.95 -11.42 13.59
C ALA A 78 9.77 -10.48 12.69
N VAL A 79 10.70 -11.01 11.88
CA VAL A 79 11.43 -10.22 10.87
C VAL A 79 10.47 -9.67 9.83
N ILE A 80 9.56 -10.49 9.28
CA ILE A 80 8.53 -10.06 8.32
C ILE A 80 7.67 -8.96 8.94
N LEU A 81 7.22 -9.13 10.18
CA LEU A 81 6.40 -8.14 10.88
C LEU A 81 7.13 -6.80 11.08
N MET A 82 8.43 -6.82 11.44
CA MET A 82 9.25 -5.60 11.51
C MET A 82 9.40 -4.92 10.15
N LEU A 83 9.61 -5.69 9.08
CA LEU A 83 9.68 -5.16 7.72
C LEU A 83 8.36 -4.51 7.29
N ILE A 84 7.23 -5.11 7.61
CA ILE A 84 5.88 -4.56 7.39
C ILE A 84 5.72 -3.23 8.14
N GLN A 85 6.11 -3.16 9.40
CA GLN A 85 6.00 -1.96 10.22
C GLN A 85 6.87 -0.82 9.69
N ILE A 86 8.13 -1.12 9.32
CA ILE A 86 9.03 -0.14 8.70
C ILE A 86 8.49 0.34 7.36
N GLY A 87 8.01 -0.58 6.55
CA GLY A 87 7.42 -0.30 5.25
C GLY A 87 6.15 0.52 5.34
N GLY A 88 5.21 0.13 6.21
CA GLY A 88 3.90 0.77 6.40
C GLY A 88 4.01 2.22 6.84
N LEU A 89 4.78 2.50 7.89
CA LEU A 89 5.04 3.85 8.37
C LEU A 89 5.97 4.67 7.46
N GLY A 90 6.68 3.98 6.56
CA GLY A 90 7.70 4.57 5.70
C GLY A 90 9.08 4.62 6.34
N VAL A 91 10.09 4.20 5.58
CA VAL A 91 11.48 4.05 6.03
C VAL A 91 12.03 5.34 6.65
N VAL A 92 11.73 6.51 6.06
CA VAL A 92 12.22 7.81 6.55
C VAL A 92 11.56 8.18 7.87
N THR A 93 10.25 7.92 8.02
CA THR A 93 9.50 8.18 9.25
C THR A 93 10.04 7.32 10.40
N MET A 94 10.29 6.04 10.12
CA MET A 94 10.87 5.12 11.10
C MET A 94 12.30 5.51 11.49
N ALA A 95 13.17 5.84 10.54
CA ALA A 95 14.53 6.31 10.82
C ALA A 95 14.54 7.58 11.69
N ALA A 96 13.64 8.53 11.39
CA ALA A 96 13.47 9.73 12.18
C ALA A 96 12.95 9.45 13.58
N SER A 97 12.07 8.46 13.73
CA SER A 97 11.53 8.02 15.02
C SER A 97 12.62 7.46 15.93
N PHE A 98 13.48 6.60 15.40
CA PHE A 98 14.65 6.08 16.15
C PHE A 98 15.62 7.21 16.54
N ALA A 99 15.84 8.19 15.65
CA ALA A 99 16.67 9.35 15.97
C ALA A 99 16.08 10.19 17.11
N LEU A 100 14.74 10.41 17.11
CA LEU A 100 14.04 11.12 18.18
C LEU A 100 14.10 10.37 19.52
N MET A 101 13.86 9.06 19.51
CA MET A 101 13.94 8.23 20.73
C MET A 101 15.35 8.21 21.31
N SER A 102 16.38 8.30 20.45
CA SER A 102 17.79 8.41 20.87
C SER A 102 18.20 9.83 21.30
N GLY A 103 17.26 10.78 21.40
CA GLY A 103 17.52 12.17 21.82
C GLY A 103 18.29 13.02 20.81
N ARG A 104 18.49 12.55 19.57
CA ARG A 104 19.22 13.28 18.53
C ARG A 104 18.37 14.39 17.91
N LYS A 105 19.01 15.54 17.66
CA LYS A 105 18.35 16.67 16.96
C LYS A 105 18.23 16.35 15.46
N ILE A 106 17.02 16.50 14.93
CA ILE A 106 16.72 16.29 13.49
C ILE A 106 17.14 17.56 12.72
N SER A 107 18.01 17.38 11.71
CA SER A 107 18.47 18.45 10.84
C SER A 107 17.35 18.97 9.91
N LEU A 108 17.51 20.15 9.32
CA LEU A 108 16.55 20.71 8.36
C LEU A 108 16.36 19.82 7.12
N MET A 109 17.44 19.22 6.62
CA MET A 109 17.38 18.29 5.49
C MET A 109 16.54 17.04 5.84
N GLN A 110 16.74 16.44 7.01
CA GLN A 110 15.94 15.32 7.48
C GLN A 110 14.46 15.70 7.61
N ARG A 111 14.16 16.90 8.14
CA ARG A 111 12.76 17.42 8.22
C ARG A 111 12.13 17.59 6.84
N SER A 112 12.89 18.07 5.84
CA SER A 112 12.40 18.16 4.45
C SER A 112 12.12 16.78 3.88
N THR A 113 13.02 15.80 4.09
CA THR A 113 12.79 14.43 3.63
C THR A 113 11.59 13.76 4.32
N MET A 114 11.38 14.03 5.62
CA MET A 114 10.17 13.59 6.34
C MET A 114 8.90 14.23 5.78
N GLN A 115 8.94 15.52 5.46
CA GLN A 115 7.83 16.22 4.83
C GLN A 115 7.46 15.58 3.50
N ASP A 116 8.44 15.32 2.64
CA ASP A 116 8.24 14.67 1.35
C ASP A 116 7.68 13.25 1.51
N ALA A 117 8.19 12.47 2.47
CA ALA A 117 7.75 11.11 2.74
C ALA A 117 6.29 11.01 3.23
N ILE A 118 5.85 11.96 4.07
CA ILE A 118 4.47 12.00 4.62
C ILE A 118 3.54 12.83 3.72
N SER A 119 4.07 13.48 2.67
CA SER A 119 3.34 14.45 1.84
C SER A 119 2.72 15.61 2.64
N ALA A 120 3.46 16.08 3.67
CA ALA A 120 2.99 17.16 4.54
C ALA A 120 3.15 18.53 3.84
N PRO A 121 2.20 19.48 4.03
CA PRO A 121 2.22 20.77 3.33
C PRO A 121 3.31 21.73 3.83
N LYS A 122 3.83 21.53 5.04
CA LYS A 122 4.84 22.41 5.67
C LYS A 122 5.89 21.61 6.44
N VAL A 123 7.14 22.08 6.45
CA VAL A 123 8.25 21.52 7.25
C VAL A 123 8.03 21.78 8.76
N GLY A 124 7.40 22.92 9.08
CA GLY A 124 7.10 23.28 10.46
C GLY A 124 6.12 22.32 11.12
N GLY A 125 6.46 21.82 12.32
CA GLY A 125 5.61 20.89 13.07
C GLY A 125 5.74 19.40 12.66
N ILE A 126 6.57 19.06 11.66
CA ILE A 126 6.71 17.67 11.17
C ILE A 126 7.10 16.68 12.26
N VAL A 127 7.94 17.08 13.20
CA VAL A 127 8.35 16.23 14.33
C VAL A 127 7.16 15.90 15.23
N ARG A 128 6.30 16.89 15.53
CA ARG A 128 5.08 16.70 16.34
C ARG A 128 4.10 15.78 15.60
N LEU A 129 3.93 15.99 14.30
CA LEU A 129 3.09 15.15 13.45
C LEU A 129 3.61 13.70 13.44
N THR A 130 4.92 13.47 13.30
CA THR A 130 5.51 12.12 13.35
C THR A 130 5.26 11.42 14.67
N LEU A 131 5.42 12.11 15.79
CA LEU A 131 5.11 11.54 17.11
C LEU A 131 3.62 11.24 17.29
N PHE A 132 2.73 12.08 16.74
CA PHE A 132 1.30 11.83 16.71
C PHE A 132 0.97 10.57 15.87
N ILE A 133 1.58 10.42 14.69
CA ILE A 133 1.43 9.24 13.84
C ILE A 133 1.86 7.97 14.60
N LEU A 134 3.05 7.98 15.19
CA LEU A 134 3.58 6.81 15.92
C LEU A 134 2.68 6.39 17.08
N ARG A 135 2.31 7.35 17.94
CA ARG A 135 1.45 7.05 19.09
C ARG A 135 0.08 6.54 18.63
N GLY A 136 -0.50 7.16 17.59
CA GLY A 136 -1.77 6.75 17.02
C GLY A 136 -1.71 5.35 16.42
N THR A 137 -0.65 5.05 15.67
CA THR A 137 -0.42 3.72 15.08
C THR A 137 -0.37 2.63 16.14
N PHE A 138 0.56 2.74 17.10
CA PHE A 138 0.68 1.71 18.14
C PHE A 138 -0.59 1.55 18.99
N LEU A 139 -1.31 2.64 19.23
CA LEU A 139 -2.58 2.58 19.97
C LEU A 139 -3.66 1.83 19.18
N ILE A 140 -3.81 2.12 17.88
CA ILE A 140 -4.81 1.48 17.03
C ILE A 140 -4.46 0.00 16.81
N GLU A 141 -3.19 -0.32 16.58
CA GLU A 141 -2.69 -1.70 16.48
C GLU A 141 -2.94 -2.49 17.76
N LEU A 142 -2.70 -1.89 18.93
CA LEU A 142 -2.99 -2.51 20.22
C LEU A 142 -4.50 -2.77 20.40
N ILE A 143 -5.35 -1.80 20.09
CA ILE A 143 -6.81 -1.96 20.16
C ILE A 143 -7.26 -3.08 19.22
N GLY A 144 -6.76 -3.12 17.98
CA GLY A 144 -7.06 -4.18 17.03
C GLY A 144 -6.64 -5.57 17.52
N ALA A 145 -5.43 -5.69 18.07
CA ALA A 145 -4.94 -6.93 18.65
C ALA A 145 -5.82 -7.38 19.82
N LEU A 146 -6.16 -6.49 20.75
CA LEU A 146 -7.03 -6.78 21.89
C LEU A 146 -8.45 -7.18 21.46
N ALA A 147 -8.98 -6.58 20.39
CA ALA A 147 -10.30 -6.93 19.86
C ALA A 147 -10.35 -8.34 19.27
N MET A 148 -9.28 -8.77 18.54
CA MET A 148 -9.20 -10.09 17.92
C MET A 148 -8.73 -11.18 18.90
N LEU A 149 -8.04 -10.81 19.99
CA LEU A 149 -7.45 -11.73 20.95
C LEU A 149 -8.43 -12.78 21.50
N PRO A 150 -9.66 -12.45 21.92
CA PRO A 150 -10.59 -13.47 22.45
C PRO A 150 -10.91 -14.58 21.45
N VAL A 151 -11.01 -14.25 20.17
CA VAL A 151 -11.30 -15.22 19.11
C VAL A 151 -10.09 -16.12 18.85
N PHE A 152 -8.92 -15.52 18.59
CA PHE A 152 -7.70 -16.29 18.34
C PHE A 152 -7.22 -17.09 19.55
N TYR A 153 -7.40 -16.56 20.78
CA TYR A 153 -7.04 -17.30 21.99
C TYR A 153 -7.92 -18.53 22.20
N ARG A 154 -9.23 -18.42 21.92
CA ARG A 154 -10.15 -19.55 21.96
C ARG A 154 -9.75 -20.67 20.98
N ASP A 155 -9.34 -20.28 19.75
CA ASP A 155 -9.10 -21.23 18.66
C ASP A 155 -7.66 -21.80 18.69
N TYR A 156 -6.66 -21.04 19.17
CA TYR A 156 -5.23 -21.40 19.14
C TYR A 156 -4.51 -21.31 20.51
N GLY A 157 -5.22 -21.06 21.60
CA GLY A 157 -4.63 -20.92 22.92
C GLY A 157 -3.58 -19.80 22.99
N TRP A 158 -2.44 -20.05 23.63
CA TRP A 158 -1.38 -19.04 23.80
C TRP A 158 -0.79 -18.53 22.48
N HIS A 159 -0.76 -19.36 21.43
CA HIS A 159 -0.32 -18.93 20.09
C HIS A 159 -1.27 -17.87 19.50
N GLY A 160 -2.53 -17.87 19.90
CA GLY A 160 -3.52 -16.86 19.50
C GLY A 160 -3.14 -15.42 19.85
N ILE A 161 -2.29 -15.21 20.87
CA ILE A 161 -1.76 -13.88 21.21
C ILE A 161 -0.88 -13.36 20.07
N TRP A 162 0.03 -14.21 19.57
CA TRP A 162 0.91 -13.88 18.45
C TRP A 162 0.11 -13.62 17.18
N LEU A 163 -0.89 -14.46 16.90
CA LEU A 163 -1.82 -14.29 15.77
C LEU A 163 -2.53 -12.92 15.85
N ALA A 164 -3.08 -12.56 17.01
CA ALA A 164 -3.79 -11.29 17.18
C ALA A 164 -2.88 -10.08 16.93
N VAL A 165 -1.66 -10.09 17.44
CA VAL A 165 -0.68 -9.01 17.26
C VAL A 165 -0.24 -8.93 15.79
N PHE A 166 0.10 -10.06 15.18
CA PHE A 166 0.58 -10.12 13.80
C PHE A 166 -0.50 -9.61 12.83
N HIS A 167 -1.73 -10.11 12.92
CA HIS A 167 -2.81 -9.70 12.04
C HIS A 167 -3.23 -8.24 12.26
N SER A 168 -3.16 -7.73 13.49
CA SER A 168 -3.46 -6.32 13.76
C SER A 168 -2.47 -5.39 13.07
N ILE A 169 -1.18 -5.64 13.20
CA ILE A 169 -0.12 -4.86 12.56
C ILE A 169 -0.19 -5.00 11.04
N SER A 170 -0.34 -6.23 10.54
CA SER A 170 -0.44 -6.51 9.11
C SER A 170 -1.66 -5.80 8.48
N ALA A 171 -2.82 -5.82 9.14
CA ALA A 171 -4.03 -5.15 8.67
C ALA A 171 -3.93 -3.62 8.72
N PHE A 172 -3.41 -3.05 9.82
CA PHE A 172 -3.23 -1.61 9.94
C PHE A 172 -2.22 -1.06 8.92
N CYS A 173 -1.11 -1.78 8.72
CA CYS A 173 -0.12 -1.43 7.71
C CYS A 173 -0.62 -1.71 6.28
N ASN A 174 -1.76 -2.33 6.09
CA ASN A 174 -2.29 -2.77 4.78
C ASN A 174 -1.34 -3.77 4.09
N ALA A 175 -0.81 -4.75 4.80
CA ALA A 175 0.23 -5.63 4.31
C ALA A 175 -0.29 -6.99 3.80
N GLY A 176 -1.45 -7.46 4.27
CA GLY A 176 -2.09 -8.68 3.80
C GLY A 176 -1.39 -9.99 4.14
N PHE A 177 -0.33 -9.93 4.92
CA PHE A 177 0.31 -11.16 5.42
C PHE A 177 -0.53 -11.78 6.54
N ASP A 178 -0.75 -13.08 6.45
CA ASP A 178 -1.32 -13.90 7.48
C ASP A 178 -0.35 -15.01 7.90
N ILE A 179 -0.55 -15.57 9.10
CA ILE A 179 0.24 -16.66 9.66
C ILE A 179 -0.68 -17.81 10.11
N LEU A 180 -1.82 -17.97 9.44
CA LEU A 180 -2.80 -19.04 9.71
C LEU A 180 -2.49 -20.32 8.91
N GLY A 181 -1.54 -20.26 7.97
CA GLY A 181 -1.14 -21.38 7.14
C GLY A 181 -0.56 -22.52 7.95
N THR A 182 -0.93 -23.73 7.55
CA THR A 182 -0.42 -25.00 8.07
C THR A 182 0.02 -25.86 6.89
N ASN A 183 0.78 -26.95 7.16
CA ASN A 183 1.23 -27.87 6.11
C ASN A 183 0.06 -28.54 5.35
N ASP A 184 -1.10 -28.68 6.00
CA ASP A 184 -2.30 -29.27 5.39
C ASP A 184 -3.16 -28.23 4.64
N ASN A 185 -3.01 -26.94 4.97
CA ASN A 185 -3.77 -25.86 4.37
C ASN A 185 -2.86 -24.63 4.16
N LEU A 186 -2.26 -24.53 2.97
CA LEU A 186 -1.38 -23.45 2.59
C LEU A 186 -2.18 -22.22 2.11
N TYR A 187 -1.71 -21.04 2.46
CA TYR A 187 -2.30 -19.74 2.06
C TYR A 187 -3.78 -19.56 2.42
N PRO A 188 -4.23 -19.90 3.64
CA PRO A 188 -5.66 -19.90 3.98
C PRO A 188 -6.23 -18.50 4.08
N SER A 189 -5.42 -17.48 4.34
CA SER A 189 -5.85 -16.14 4.71
C SER A 189 -6.93 -16.18 5.80
N LEU A 190 -8.01 -15.41 5.70
CA LEU A 190 -9.09 -15.35 6.68
C LEU A 190 -10.35 -16.11 6.23
N VAL A 191 -10.24 -17.02 5.26
CA VAL A 191 -11.40 -17.75 4.72
C VAL A 191 -12.14 -18.53 5.80
N GLY A 192 -11.43 -19.09 6.78
CA GLY A 192 -12.04 -19.76 7.93
C GLY A 192 -12.83 -18.85 8.88
N TYR A 193 -12.67 -17.53 8.76
CA TYR A 193 -13.32 -16.53 9.62
C TYR A 193 -14.41 -15.70 8.92
N VAL A 194 -14.89 -16.12 7.74
CA VAL A 194 -15.91 -15.39 6.98
C VAL A 194 -17.17 -15.10 7.81
N GLN A 195 -17.54 -16.02 8.72
CA GLN A 195 -18.72 -15.89 9.59
C GLN A 195 -18.45 -15.10 10.89
N ASN A 196 -17.20 -14.77 11.19
CA ASN A 196 -16.83 -14.12 12.44
C ASN A 196 -16.84 -12.59 12.30
N PRO A 197 -17.88 -11.89 12.84
CA PRO A 197 -17.99 -10.45 12.67
C PRO A 197 -16.87 -9.69 13.40
N VAL A 198 -16.34 -10.22 14.52
CA VAL A 198 -15.30 -9.55 15.29
C VAL A 198 -14.01 -9.44 14.47
N ILE A 199 -13.57 -10.53 13.87
CA ILE A 199 -12.36 -10.54 13.01
C ILE A 199 -12.59 -9.65 11.78
N ASN A 200 -13.72 -9.85 11.07
CA ASN A 200 -14.00 -9.12 9.83
C ASN A 200 -14.09 -7.61 10.05
N ILE A 201 -14.85 -7.16 11.04
CA ILE A 201 -15.03 -5.73 11.32
C ILE A 201 -13.72 -5.11 11.80
N THR A 202 -13.00 -5.79 12.71
CA THR A 202 -11.73 -5.28 13.24
C THR A 202 -10.73 -5.08 12.12
N ILE A 203 -10.54 -6.07 11.25
CA ILE A 203 -9.60 -6.00 10.13
C ILE A 203 -10.02 -4.91 9.13
N MET A 204 -11.30 -4.83 8.74
CA MET A 204 -11.79 -3.76 7.86
C MET A 204 -11.54 -2.37 8.46
N VAL A 205 -11.79 -2.17 9.75
CA VAL A 205 -11.53 -0.89 10.44
C VAL A 205 -10.05 -0.55 10.45
N LEU A 206 -9.18 -1.52 10.73
CA LEU A 206 -7.71 -1.34 10.70
C LEU A 206 -7.25 -0.94 9.30
N ILE A 207 -7.70 -1.63 8.25
CA ILE A 207 -7.38 -1.34 6.85
C ILE A 207 -7.82 0.09 6.48
N ILE A 208 -9.05 0.46 6.80
CA ILE A 208 -9.60 1.78 6.47
C ILE A 208 -8.83 2.86 7.22
N THR A 209 -8.58 2.70 8.51
CA THR A 209 -7.86 3.68 9.32
C THR A 209 -6.42 3.85 8.85
N GLY A 210 -5.68 2.77 8.56
CA GLY A 210 -4.35 2.83 7.96
C GLY A 210 -4.35 3.53 6.59
N GLY A 211 -5.39 3.29 5.77
CA GLY A 211 -5.48 3.76 4.38
C GLY A 211 -5.99 5.20 4.17
N ILE A 212 -6.65 5.85 5.15
CA ILE A 212 -7.22 7.22 4.96
C ILE A 212 -6.19 8.35 5.03
N GLY A 213 -4.97 8.07 5.53
CA GLY A 213 -3.88 9.04 5.60
C GLY A 213 -3.79 9.79 6.93
N PHE A 214 -2.55 9.99 7.39
CA PHE A 214 -2.23 10.56 8.70
C PHE A 214 -2.65 12.02 8.86
N LEU A 215 -2.64 12.81 7.76
CA LEU A 215 -3.14 14.19 7.77
C LEU A 215 -4.67 14.26 7.92
N THR A 216 -5.38 13.24 7.44
CA THR A 216 -6.83 13.13 7.65
C THR A 216 -7.14 12.78 9.11
N TRP A 217 -6.28 11.95 9.77
CA TRP A 217 -6.41 11.71 11.22
C TRP A 217 -6.23 13.00 12.02
N ASP A 218 -5.22 13.81 11.68
CA ASP A 218 -4.97 15.11 12.31
C ASP A 218 -6.21 16.00 12.22
N ASP A 219 -6.81 16.10 11.04
CA ASP A 219 -8.06 16.84 10.80
C ASP A 219 -9.26 16.29 11.61
N ILE A 220 -9.40 14.97 11.71
CA ILE A 220 -10.46 14.32 12.48
C ILE A 220 -10.29 14.59 13.97
N CYS A 221 -9.05 14.47 14.49
CA CYS A 221 -8.76 14.73 15.90
C CYS A 221 -8.93 16.19 16.27
N GLU A 222 -8.54 17.12 15.38
CA GLU A 222 -8.63 18.57 15.62
C GLU A 222 -10.09 19.08 15.51
N ASN A 223 -10.80 18.69 14.46
CA ASN A 223 -12.13 19.21 14.13
C ASN A 223 -13.28 18.29 14.54
N LYS A 224 -13.00 17.07 15.05
CA LYS A 224 -14.00 16.09 15.49
C LYS A 224 -15.09 15.86 14.41
N LEU A 225 -16.37 16.01 14.77
CA LEU A 225 -17.52 15.79 13.87
C LEU A 225 -17.85 17.01 12.97
N HIS A 226 -17.09 18.10 13.03
CA HIS A 226 -17.37 19.31 12.25
C HIS A 226 -16.80 19.18 10.83
N PHE A 227 -17.39 18.33 9.99
CA PHE A 227 -16.95 18.04 8.62
C PHE A 227 -16.70 19.28 7.77
N HIS A 228 -17.51 20.36 7.92
CA HIS A 228 -17.32 21.60 7.16
C HIS A 228 -15.98 22.30 7.44
N ARG A 229 -15.37 22.09 8.61
CA ARG A 229 -14.06 22.66 9.00
C ARG A 229 -12.88 21.88 8.46
N TYR A 230 -13.08 20.66 7.96
CA TYR A 230 -12.00 19.85 7.43
C TYR A 230 -11.36 20.51 6.22
N ARG A 231 -10.07 20.23 6.01
CA ARG A 231 -9.33 20.60 4.80
C ARG A 231 -10.01 19.98 3.58
N MET A 232 -9.96 20.66 2.43
CA MET A 232 -10.52 20.16 1.17
C MET A 232 -10.03 18.74 0.87
N GLN A 233 -8.73 18.47 1.04
CA GLN A 233 -8.13 17.17 0.80
C GLN A 233 -8.77 16.07 1.67
N SER A 234 -8.96 16.32 2.96
CA SER A 234 -9.58 15.33 3.88
C SER A 234 -11.04 15.04 3.50
N LYS A 235 -11.80 16.06 3.08
CA LYS A 235 -13.16 15.88 2.57
C LYS A 235 -13.19 15.00 1.32
N VAL A 236 -12.32 15.28 0.36
CA VAL A 236 -12.18 14.48 -0.87
C VAL A 236 -11.82 13.04 -0.54
N ILE A 237 -10.84 12.82 0.35
CA ILE A 237 -10.41 11.50 0.77
C ILE A 237 -11.57 10.71 1.39
N LEU A 238 -12.28 11.28 2.35
CA LEU A 238 -13.36 10.60 3.04
C LEU A 238 -14.52 10.23 2.11
N ILE A 239 -14.95 11.16 1.24
CA ILE A 239 -16.04 10.88 0.29
C ILE A 239 -15.61 9.86 -0.77
N THR A 240 -14.40 9.98 -1.33
CA THR A 240 -13.90 9.01 -2.31
C THR A 240 -13.73 7.64 -1.69
N THR A 241 -13.20 7.56 -0.45
CA THR A 241 -13.08 6.31 0.29
C THR A 241 -14.44 5.66 0.52
N LEU A 242 -15.42 6.42 0.96
CA LEU A 242 -16.77 5.92 1.19
C LEU A 242 -17.40 5.40 -0.12
N ALA A 243 -17.28 6.15 -1.22
CA ALA A 243 -17.78 5.72 -2.52
C ALA A 243 -17.11 4.43 -3.01
N LEU A 244 -15.78 4.31 -2.85
CA LEU A 244 -15.01 3.12 -3.23
C LEU A 244 -15.27 1.90 -2.31
N ILE A 245 -15.89 2.07 -1.17
CA ILE A 245 -16.36 0.97 -0.33
C ILE A 245 -17.79 0.61 -0.68
N VAL A 246 -18.70 1.59 -0.71
CA VAL A 246 -20.15 1.31 -0.82
C VAL A 246 -20.53 0.81 -2.21
N LEU A 247 -20.04 1.44 -3.28
CA LEU A 247 -20.43 1.07 -4.65
C LEU A 247 -19.99 -0.36 -5.02
N PRO A 248 -18.70 -0.76 -4.80
CA PRO A 248 -18.31 -2.14 -5.06
C PRO A 248 -18.97 -3.14 -4.10
N ALA A 249 -19.18 -2.78 -2.82
CA ALA A 249 -19.88 -3.67 -1.88
C ALA A 249 -21.29 -4.00 -2.36
N LEU A 250 -22.03 -3.01 -2.86
CA LEU A 250 -23.35 -3.25 -3.47
C LEU A 250 -23.23 -4.15 -4.70
N PHE A 251 -22.23 -3.95 -5.54
CA PHE A 251 -22.01 -4.80 -6.71
C PHE A 251 -21.75 -6.25 -6.30
N PHE A 252 -20.77 -6.52 -5.43
CA PHE A 252 -20.48 -7.87 -4.96
C PHE A 252 -21.65 -8.53 -4.22
N PHE A 253 -22.39 -7.75 -3.45
CA PHE A 253 -23.59 -8.23 -2.75
C PHE A 253 -24.63 -8.82 -3.71
N PHE A 254 -24.85 -8.22 -4.85
CA PHE A 254 -25.84 -8.71 -5.81
C PHE A 254 -25.30 -9.74 -6.80
N VAL A 255 -24.02 -9.67 -7.15
CA VAL A 255 -23.44 -10.49 -8.24
C VAL A 255 -22.92 -11.84 -7.72
N ASP A 256 -22.08 -11.84 -6.67
CA ASP A 256 -21.39 -13.08 -6.26
C ASP A 256 -21.98 -13.73 -5.01
N PHE A 257 -22.45 -12.94 -4.07
CA PHE A 257 -22.83 -13.46 -2.75
C PHE A 257 -24.33 -13.71 -2.59
N GLY A 258 -25.09 -13.85 -3.68
CA GLY A 258 -26.53 -14.05 -3.66
C GLY A 258 -27.00 -15.32 -2.95
N THR A 259 -26.16 -16.34 -2.86
CA THR A 259 -26.47 -17.64 -2.23
C THR A 259 -26.18 -17.68 -0.74
N LEU A 260 -25.43 -16.70 -0.19
CA LEU A 260 -25.08 -16.67 1.22
C LEU A 260 -26.21 -16.13 2.10
N PRO A 261 -26.29 -16.55 3.38
CA PRO A 261 -27.18 -15.93 4.37
C PRO A 261 -26.92 -14.42 4.48
N LEU A 262 -27.97 -13.63 4.76
CA LEU A 262 -27.89 -12.17 4.70
C LEU A 262 -26.73 -11.56 5.51
N GLY A 263 -26.47 -12.08 6.71
CA GLY A 263 -25.38 -11.59 7.57
C GLY A 263 -23.99 -11.83 6.98
N GLU A 264 -23.73 -13.05 6.50
CA GLU A 264 -22.47 -13.43 5.83
C GLU A 264 -22.31 -12.70 4.51
N ARG A 265 -23.37 -12.57 3.74
CA ARG A 265 -23.43 -11.85 2.49
C ARG A 265 -23.01 -10.39 2.62
N ILE A 266 -23.51 -9.70 3.65
CA ILE A 266 -23.12 -8.30 3.94
C ILE A 266 -21.64 -8.23 4.31
N GLN A 267 -21.17 -9.13 5.21
CA GLN A 267 -19.78 -9.14 5.65
C GLN A 267 -18.82 -9.43 4.48
N ALA A 268 -19.10 -10.47 3.69
CA ALA A 268 -18.29 -10.83 2.53
C ALA A 268 -18.23 -9.71 1.49
N ALA A 269 -19.36 -9.09 1.17
CA ALA A 269 -19.43 -8.00 0.20
C ALA A 269 -18.66 -6.75 0.68
N LEU A 270 -18.80 -6.37 1.95
CA LEU A 270 -18.05 -5.26 2.54
C LEU A 270 -16.55 -5.57 2.60
N PHE A 271 -16.17 -6.76 3.06
CA PHE A 271 -14.78 -7.16 3.15
C PHE A 271 -14.13 -7.17 1.77
N GLN A 272 -14.82 -7.73 0.76
CA GLN A 272 -14.34 -7.80 -0.60
C GLN A 272 -14.25 -6.44 -1.31
N SER A 273 -14.95 -5.41 -0.84
CA SER A 273 -14.80 -4.03 -1.33
C SER A 273 -13.66 -3.28 -0.63
N VAL A 274 -13.34 -3.63 0.62
CA VAL A 274 -12.29 -2.98 1.41
C VAL A 274 -10.91 -3.54 1.07
N THR A 275 -10.78 -4.87 0.98
CA THR A 275 -9.49 -5.55 0.84
C THR A 275 -8.72 -5.21 -0.44
N PRO A 276 -9.31 -5.01 -1.64
CA PRO A 276 -8.55 -4.65 -2.83
C PRO A 276 -7.88 -3.27 -2.74
N ARG A 277 -8.24 -2.48 -1.75
CA ARG A 277 -7.63 -1.17 -1.48
C ARG A 277 -6.35 -1.33 -0.65
N THR A 278 -5.42 -2.11 -1.17
CA THR A 278 -4.07 -2.37 -0.65
C THR A 278 -4.00 -3.18 0.65
N ALA A 279 -4.99 -4.03 0.94
CA ALA A 279 -5.00 -4.77 2.21
C ALA A 279 -4.56 -6.23 2.09
N GLY A 280 -4.99 -6.94 1.04
CA GLY A 280 -4.49 -8.28 0.69
C GLY A 280 -5.11 -9.46 1.43
N PHE A 281 -5.89 -9.26 2.48
CA PHE A 281 -6.61 -10.34 3.13
C PHE A 281 -7.81 -10.78 2.32
N ASN A 282 -8.13 -12.06 2.31
CA ASN A 282 -9.37 -12.58 1.73
C ASN A 282 -10.13 -13.46 2.70
N THR A 283 -11.46 -13.33 2.67
CA THR A 283 -12.40 -14.15 3.45
C THR A 283 -13.21 -15.08 2.57
N VAL A 284 -13.03 -15.01 1.27
CA VAL A 284 -13.73 -15.82 0.26
C VAL A 284 -12.75 -16.42 -0.72
N ASN A 285 -13.14 -17.52 -1.36
CA ASN A 285 -12.33 -18.15 -2.40
C ASN A 285 -12.35 -17.27 -3.68
N LEU A 286 -11.24 -16.56 -3.94
CA LEU A 286 -11.11 -15.62 -5.07
C LEU A 286 -11.23 -16.29 -6.45
N PRO A 287 -10.58 -17.45 -6.73
CA PRO A 287 -10.75 -18.15 -7.99
C PRO A 287 -12.21 -18.55 -8.32
N GLY A 288 -13.06 -18.65 -7.31
CA GLY A 288 -14.49 -18.97 -7.47
C GLY A 288 -15.38 -17.78 -7.78
N MET A 289 -14.85 -16.55 -7.78
CA MET A 289 -15.61 -15.33 -8.08
C MET A 289 -15.86 -15.18 -9.59
N SER A 290 -16.92 -14.43 -9.94
CA SER A 290 -17.23 -14.14 -11.34
C SER A 290 -16.13 -13.30 -12.02
N SER A 291 -15.94 -13.49 -13.31
CA SER A 291 -14.98 -12.69 -14.10
C SER A 291 -15.25 -11.18 -14.02
N SER A 292 -16.53 -10.80 -13.91
CA SER A 292 -16.94 -9.41 -13.72
C SER A 292 -16.42 -8.85 -12.38
N SER A 293 -16.51 -9.63 -11.32
CA SER A 293 -16.05 -9.25 -10.00
C SER A 293 -14.53 -9.18 -9.93
N LEU A 294 -13.82 -10.11 -10.56
CA LEU A 294 -12.36 -10.02 -10.70
C LEU A 294 -11.93 -8.76 -11.47
N ALA A 295 -12.67 -8.37 -12.52
CA ALA A 295 -12.39 -7.13 -13.24
C ALA A 295 -12.61 -5.88 -12.36
N VAL A 296 -13.69 -5.83 -11.58
CA VAL A 296 -13.93 -4.75 -10.61
C VAL A 296 -12.82 -4.72 -9.54
N MET A 297 -12.38 -5.89 -9.06
CA MET A 297 -11.26 -5.97 -8.11
C MET A 297 -9.96 -5.42 -8.71
N ILE A 298 -9.62 -5.75 -9.97
CA ILE A 298 -8.46 -5.17 -10.67
C ILE A 298 -8.52 -3.64 -10.66
N LEU A 299 -9.69 -3.06 -10.98
CA LEU A 299 -9.87 -1.60 -10.94
C LEU A 299 -9.66 -1.03 -9.53
N LEU A 300 -10.20 -1.70 -8.50
CA LEU A 300 -10.01 -1.29 -7.11
C LEU A 300 -8.55 -1.41 -6.66
N MET A 301 -7.84 -2.47 -7.08
CA MET A 301 -6.43 -2.68 -6.76
C MET A 301 -5.51 -1.60 -7.34
N LEU A 302 -5.80 -1.11 -8.54
CA LEU A 302 -5.07 0.01 -9.13
C LEU A 302 -5.30 1.33 -8.35
N ILE A 303 -6.44 1.46 -7.64
CA ILE A 303 -6.79 2.62 -6.82
C ILE A 303 -6.44 2.30 -5.35
N GLY A 304 -5.25 2.64 -4.95
CA GLY A 304 -4.75 2.39 -3.59
C GLY A 304 -5.38 3.28 -2.51
N GLY A 305 -4.61 3.51 -1.44
CA GLY A 305 -5.04 4.37 -0.34
C GLY A 305 -4.84 5.86 -0.59
N SER A 306 -4.92 6.65 0.47
CA SER A 306 -4.81 8.10 0.42
C SER A 306 -3.35 8.58 0.55
N PRO A 307 -3.01 9.80 0.16
CA PRO A 307 -1.68 10.36 0.39
C PRO A 307 -1.32 10.39 1.88
N GLY A 308 -0.06 10.04 2.20
CA GLY A 308 0.41 10.00 3.59
C GLY A 308 -0.31 8.94 4.43
N SER A 309 -0.55 7.75 3.88
CA SER A 309 -1.12 6.56 4.52
C SER A 309 -0.13 5.41 4.51
N THR A 310 -0.48 4.32 5.18
CA THR A 310 0.26 3.05 5.12
C THR A 310 0.16 2.37 3.76
N ALA A 311 -0.91 2.63 3.01
CA ALA A 311 -1.22 2.05 1.73
C ALA A 311 -0.33 2.53 0.58
N GLY A 312 -0.04 1.66 -0.39
CA GLY A 312 0.67 2.00 -1.63
C GLY A 312 -0.27 2.37 -2.79
N GLY A 313 0.09 2.00 -4.01
CA GLY A 313 -0.73 2.18 -5.21
C GLY A 313 -1.00 3.63 -5.61
N MET A 314 -1.82 3.83 -6.66
CA MET A 314 -2.30 5.13 -7.08
C MET A 314 -3.26 5.72 -6.03
N LYS A 315 -3.06 6.98 -5.65
CA LYS A 315 -3.78 7.58 -4.52
C LYS A 315 -5.24 7.93 -4.85
N THR A 316 -6.13 7.79 -3.85
CA THR A 316 -7.56 8.15 -3.97
C THR A 316 -7.76 9.58 -4.47
N THR A 317 -6.89 10.52 -4.07
CA THR A 317 -6.92 11.90 -4.55
C THR A 317 -6.58 12.04 -6.03
N THR A 318 -5.73 11.17 -6.59
CA THR A 318 -5.41 11.13 -8.03
C THR A 318 -6.66 10.78 -8.82
N LEU A 319 -7.39 9.73 -8.42
CA LEU A 319 -8.68 9.38 -9.03
C LEU A 319 -9.69 10.53 -8.91
N ALA A 320 -9.84 11.11 -7.72
CA ALA A 320 -10.77 12.20 -7.49
C ALA A 320 -10.49 13.41 -8.40
N VAL A 321 -9.22 13.79 -8.56
CA VAL A 321 -8.81 14.90 -9.42
C VAL A 321 -9.11 14.59 -10.89
N LEU A 322 -8.85 13.37 -11.36
CA LEU A 322 -9.15 12.96 -12.74
C LEU A 322 -10.65 12.97 -13.01
N LEU A 323 -11.47 12.38 -12.13
CA LEU A 323 -12.93 12.41 -12.26
C LEU A 323 -13.47 13.85 -12.15
N GLY A 324 -12.90 14.65 -11.24
CA GLY A 324 -13.23 16.07 -11.14
C GLY A 324 -12.90 16.85 -12.41
N ASN A 325 -11.80 16.50 -13.11
CA ASN A 325 -11.45 17.12 -14.39
C ASN A 325 -12.45 16.73 -15.49
N VAL A 326 -12.89 15.49 -15.55
CA VAL A 326 -13.94 15.04 -16.47
C VAL A 326 -15.22 15.87 -16.24
N VAL A 327 -15.67 15.98 -15.00
CA VAL A 327 -16.87 16.78 -14.65
C VAL A 327 -16.68 18.27 -14.98
N ALA A 328 -15.48 18.84 -14.73
CA ALA A 328 -15.20 20.22 -15.06
C ALA A 328 -15.27 20.48 -16.57
N THR A 329 -14.71 19.54 -17.37
CA THR A 329 -14.75 19.63 -18.84
C THR A 329 -16.18 19.55 -19.37
N PHE A 330 -17.00 18.61 -18.90
CA PHE A 330 -18.42 18.51 -19.29
C PHE A 330 -19.24 19.76 -18.89
N ARG A 331 -18.86 20.42 -17.77
CA ARG A 331 -19.49 21.64 -17.31
C ARG A 331 -18.84 22.90 -17.86
N GLN A 332 -17.92 22.79 -18.82
CA GLN A 332 -17.18 23.91 -19.43
C GLN A 332 -16.53 24.85 -18.42
N ARG A 333 -15.98 24.29 -17.32
CA ARG A 333 -15.27 25.06 -16.30
C ARG A 333 -13.77 25.04 -16.58
N ASP A 334 -13.12 26.18 -16.33
CA ASP A 334 -11.65 26.34 -16.54
C ASP A 334 -10.79 25.55 -15.57
N SER A 335 -11.36 25.05 -14.47
CA SER A 335 -10.60 24.37 -13.42
C SER A 335 -11.44 23.38 -12.63
N VAL A 336 -10.79 22.34 -12.13
CA VAL A 336 -11.37 21.39 -11.17
C VAL A 336 -11.68 22.10 -9.86
N GLN A 337 -12.88 21.88 -9.32
CA GLN A 337 -13.32 22.50 -8.09
C GLN A 337 -13.91 21.46 -7.13
N PHE A 338 -13.46 21.51 -5.85
CA PHE A 338 -14.03 20.72 -4.77
C PHE A 338 -14.36 21.62 -3.58
N PHE A 339 -15.56 21.54 -3.05
CA PHE A 339 -16.00 22.26 -1.85
C PHE A 339 -15.70 23.77 -1.89
N GLY A 340 -15.94 24.42 -3.04
CA GLY A 340 -15.71 25.85 -3.24
C GLY A 340 -14.25 26.27 -3.39
N ARG A 341 -13.33 25.33 -3.57
CA ARG A 341 -11.88 25.58 -3.80
C ARG A 341 -11.43 25.04 -5.15
N ARG A 342 -10.52 25.76 -5.80
CA ARG A 342 -9.91 25.33 -7.07
C ARG A 342 -8.71 24.41 -6.83
N VAL A 343 -8.54 23.46 -7.74
CA VAL A 343 -7.34 22.61 -7.81
C VAL A 343 -6.42 23.17 -8.90
N ASP A 344 -5.11 23.18 -8.65
CA ASP A 344 -4.12 23.68 -9.60
C ASP A 344 -4.08 22.80 -10.85
N CYS A 345 -3.90 23.42 -12.03
CA CYS A 345 -3.80 22.70 -13.30
C CYS A 345 -2.63 21.70 -13.33
N ASP A 346 -1.54 21.99 -12.63
CA ASP A 346 -0.39 21.09 -12.55
C ASP A 346 -0.71 19.81 -11.77
N ALA A 347 -1.66 19.86 -10.82
CA ALA A 347 -2.13 18.66 -10.13
C ALA A 347 -2.88 17.71 -11.09
N VAL A 348 -3.64 18.25 -12.05
CA VAL A 348 -4.34 17.45 -13.08
C VAL A 348 -3.32 16.77 -14.01
N LYS A 349 -2.30 17.50 -14.49
CA LYS A 349 -1.24 16.94 -15.33
C LYS A 349 -0.49 15.83 -14.60
N THR A 350 -0.14 16.08 -13.34
CA THR A 350 0.53 15.08 -12.48
C THR A 350 -0.34 13.85 -12.28
N ALA A 351 -1.64 14.02 -12.03
CA ALA A 351 -2.57 12.91 -11.88
C ALA A 351 -2.68 12.05 -13.16
N ALA A 352 -2.75 12.69 -14.34
CA ALA A 352 -2.75 12.01 -15.62
C ALA A 352 -1.44 11.24 -15.88
N THR A 353 -0.29 11.83 -15.56
CA THR A 353 1.03 11.18 -15.69
C THR A 353 1.12 9.95 -14.80
N ILE A 354 0.65 10.04 -13.54
CA ILE A 354 0.64 8.90 -12.61
C ILE A 354 -0.25 7.79 -13.14
N LEU A 355 -1.47 8.10 -13.58
CA LEU A 355 -2.39 7.09 -14.16
C LEU A 355 -1.75 6.38 -15.34
N THR A 356 -1.18 7.13 -16.29
CA THR A 356 -0.52 6.55 -17.48
C THR A 356 0.63 5.63 -17.07
N MET A 357 1.48 6.05 -16.12
CA MET A 357 2.58 5.24 -15.63
C MET A 357 2.08 3.93 -15.00
N TYR A 358 1.05 3.99 -14.14
CA TYR A 358 0.48 2.79 -13.52
C TYR A 358 -0.13 1.84 -14.56
N LEU A 359 -0.81 2.36 -15.58
CA LEU A 359 -1.36 1.54 -16.66
C LEU A 359 -0.26 0.86 -17.47
N VAL A 360 0.83 1.57 -17.80
CA VAL A 360 1.98 0.99 -18.51
C VAL A 360 2.63 -0.12 -17.70
N LEU A 361 2.85 0.08 -16.40
CA LEU A 361 3.41 -0.93 -15.50
C LEU A 361 2.48 -2.15 -15.37
N PHE A 362 1.19 -1.91 -15.18
CA PHE A 362 0.16 -2.94 -15.04
C PHE A 362 0.07 -3.82 -16.29
N PHE A 363 -0.15 -3.21 -17.46
CA PHE A 363 -0.26 -3.97 -18.72
C PHE A 363 1.08 -4.59 -19.12
N GLY A 364 2.18 -3.85 -18.98
CA GLY A 364 3.52 -4.35 -19.32
C GLY A 364 3.91 -5.55 -18.47
N GLY A 365 3.69 -5.49 -17.16
CA GLY A 365 3.96 -6.61 -16.25
C GLY A 365 3.06 -7.80 -16.51
N GLY A 366 1.74 -7.58 -16.64
CA GLY A 366 0.79 -8.66 -16.90
C GLY A 366 1.02 -9.36 -18.23
N LEU A 367 1.32 -8.61 -19.30
CA LEU A 367 1.66 -9.16 -20.62
C LEU A 367 2.96 -9.98 -20.57
N PHE A 368 4.01 -9.45 -19.92
CA PHE A 368 5.28 -10.17 -19.77
C PHE A 368 5.07 -11.52 -19.08
N ILE A 369 4.36 -11.54 -17.93
CA ILE A 369 4.09 -12.76 -17.18
C ILE A 369 3.26 -13.74 -18.03
N SER A 370 2.21 -13.26 -18.70
CA SER A 370 1.34 -14.10 -19.53
C SER A 370 2.11 -14.79 -20.67
N VAL A 371 2.99 -14.05 -21.36
CA VAL A 371 3.80 -14.60 -22.47
C VAL A 371 4.87 -15.56 -21.94
N TYR A 372 5.55 -15.21 -20.84
CA TYR A 372 6.65 -15.99 -20.32
C TYR A 372 6.18 -17.30 -19.67
N GLU A 373 5.10 -17.24 -18.89
CA GLU A 373 4.54 -18.39 -18.16
C GLU A 373 3.52 -19.20 -18.97
N ASN A 374 3.09 -18.67 -20.13
CA ASN A 374 2.01 -19.27 -20.95
C ASN A 374 0.70 -19.45 -20.17
N LEU A 375 0.37 -18.47 -19.31
CA LEU A 375 -0.83 -18.45 -18.46
C LEU A 375 -1.90 -17.50 -19.02
N PRO A 376 -3.19 -17.67 -18.64
CA PRO A 376 -4.26 -16.76 -19.04
C PRO A 376 -3.97 -15.32 -18.66
N LEU A 377 -4.13 -14.40 -19.63
CA LEU A 377 -3.83 -12.98 -19.43
C LEU A 377 -4.61 -12.36 -18.26
N SER A 378 -5.87 -12.78 -18.04
CA SER A 378 -6.70 -12.29 -16.94
C SER A 378 -6.07 -12.54 -15.56
N SER A 379 -5.53 -13.76 -15.34
CA SER A 379 -4.87 -14.12 -14.09
C SER A 379 -3.55 -13.34 -13.92
N CYS A 380 -2.76 -13.21 -15.00
CA CYS A 380 -1.52 -12.44 -14.97
C CYS A 380 -1.74 -10.94 -14.73
N LEU A 381 -2.81 -10.38 -15.31
CA LEU A 381 -3.22 -9.00 -15.04
C LEU A 381 -3.68 -8.83 -13.58
N TYR A 382 -4.37 -9.82 -13.01
CA TYR A 382 -4.77 -9.76 -11.59
C TYR A 382 -3.55 -9.66 -10.67
N GLU A 383 -2.53 -10.52 -10.87
CA GLU A 383 -1.27 -10.49 -10.11
C GLU A 383 -0.49 -9.18 -10.34
N ALA A 384 -0.42 -8.72 -11.59
CA ALA A 384 0.25 -7.45 -11.90
C ALA A 384 -0.46 -6.25 -11.25
N ALA A 385 -1.80 -6.23 -11.22
CA ALA A 385 -2.58 -5.21 -10.52
C ALA A 385 -2.33 -5.25 -9.01
N SER A 386 -2.32 -6.47 -8.44
CA SER A 386 -2.02 -6.70 -7.04
C SER A 386 -0.61 -6.24 -6.67
N ALA A 387 0.39 -6.53 -7.50
CA ALA A 387 1.78 -6.12 -7.28
C ALA A 387 1.97 -4.60 -7.39
N VAL A 388 1.53 -3.98 -8.51
CA VAL A 388 1.71 -2.53 -8.72
C VAL A 388 0.82 -1.69 -7.80
N GLY A 389 -0.35 -2.22 -7.43
CA GLY A 389 -1.24 -1.64 -6.41
C GLY A 389 -0.75 -1.86 -4.99
N THR A 390 0.24 -2.73 -4.77
CA THR A 390 0.70 -3.22 -3.46
C THR A 390 -0.46 -3.74 -2.62
N VAL A 391 -1.23 -4.72 -3.13
CA VAL A 391 -2.47 -5.20 -2.54
C VAL A 391 -2.31 -6.54 -1.83
N GLY A 392 -1.69 -7.52 -2.50
CA GLY A 392 -1.44 -8.85 -1.92
C GLY A 392 -2.46 -9.92 -2.27
N LEU A 393 -3.56 -9.58 -2.91
CA LEU A 393 -4.52 -10.58 -3.39
C LEU A 393 -3.93 -11.34 -4.57
N SER A 394 -4.10 -12.65 -4.57
CA SER A 394 -3.62 -13.57 -5.61
C SER A 394 -4.71 -14.55 -6.01
N LEU A 395 -4.70 -14.97 -7.27
CA LEU A 395 -5.49 -16.10 -7.75
C LEU A 395 -4.76 -17.44 -7.56
N GLY A 396 -3.68 -17.46 -6.78
CA GLY A 396 -2.91 -18.65 -6.44
C GLY A 396 -1.78 -18.96 -7.42
N ILE A 397 -1.50 -18.11 -8.40
CA ILE A 397 -0.42 -18.39 -9.37
C ILE A 397 0.96 -17.93 -8.88
N THR A 398 1.06 -16.97 -7.97
CA THR A 398 2.33 -16.37 -7.51
C THR A 398 3.36 -17.40 -7.01
N PRO A 399 3.02 -18.42 -6.18
CA PRO A 399 3.99 -19.41 -5.72
C PRO A 399 4.58 -20.29 -6.83
N HIS A 400 3.89 -20.41 -7.96
CA HIS A 400 4.25 -21.28 -9.07
C HIS A 400 4.98 -20.55 -10.20
N LEU A 401 5.17 -19.24 -10.11
CA LEU A 401 5.84 -18.45 -11.14
C LEU A 401 7.34 -18.71 -11.14
N HIS A 402 7.93 -18.72 -12.34
CA HIS A 402 9.40 -18.78 -12.51
C HIS A 402 10.08 -17.48 -12.07
N ILE A 403 11.40 -17.57 -11.79
CA ILE A 403 12.20 -16.46 -11.28
C ILE A 403 12.05 -15.15 -12.09
N PRO A 404 12.08 -15.13 -13.44
CA PRO A 404 11.91 -13.86 -14.18
C PRO A 404 10.56 -13.18 -13.92
N SER A 405 9.47 -13.94 -13.82
CA SER A 405 8.15 -13.41 -13.50
C SER A 405 8.08 -12.90 -12.05
N GLN A 406 8.71 -13.60 -11.10
CA GLN A 406 8.86 -13.12 -9.71
C GLN A 406 9.64 -11.80 -9.66
N MET A 407 10.72 -11.64 -10.45
CA MET A 407 11.49 -10.40 -10.51
C MET A 407 10.67 -9.23 -11.07
N VAL A 408 9.81 -9.49 -12.06
CA VAL A 408 8.85 -8.47 -12.55
C VAL A 408 7.88 -8.06 -11.45
N LEU A 409 7.30 -9.01 -10.68
CA LEU A 409 6.44 -8.68 -9.55
C LEU A 409 7.18 -7.89 -8.46
N ILE A 410 8.42 -8.25 -8.14
CA ILE A 410 9.30 -7.49 -7.20
C ILE A 410 9.44 -6.04 -7.68
N ALA A 411 9.74 -5.83 -8.96
CA ALA A 411 9.87 -4.49 -9.53
C ALA A 411 8.54 -3.72 -9.45
N LEU A 412 7.41 -4.35 -9.77
CA LEU A 412 6.08 -3.74 -9.70
C LEU A 412 5.72 -3.35 -8.25
N MET A 413 5.94 -4.23 -7.27
CA MET A 413 5.72 -3.95 -5.84
C MET A 413 6.56 -2.76 -5.37
N TYR A 414 7.83 -2.74 -5.74
CA TYR A 414 8.75 -1.67 -5.37
C TYR A 414 8.34 -0.31 -5.97
N LEU A 415 8.02 -0.28 -7.27
CA LEU A 415 7.57 0.93 -7.98
C LEU A 415 6.22 1.42 -7.44
N GLY A 416 5.30 0.51 -7.15
CA GLY A 416 4.01 0.80 -6.53
C GLY A 416 4.13 1.41 -5.13
N ARG A 417 5.09 0.92 -4.32
CA ARG A 417 5.32 1.42 -2.95
C ARG A 417 6.01 2.76 -2.90
N VAL A 418 7.08 2.92 -3.66
CA VAL A 418 7.82 4.19 -3.73
C VAL A 418 6.94 5.33 -4.24
N GLY A 419 5.99 5.01 -5.11
CA GLY A 419 4.98 5.93 -5.64
C GLY A 419 5.47 6.74 -6.84
N GLY A 420 4.54 6.99 -7.77
CA GLY A 420 4.83 7.62 -9.05
C GLY A 420 5.48 9.00 -8.95
N LEU A 421 5.04 9.84 -8.02
CA LEU A 421 5.62 11.18 -7.82
C LEU A 421 7.08 11.11 -7.39
N THR A 422 7.42 10.22 -6.47
CA THR A 422 8.79 10.04 -5.98
C THR A 422 9.71 9.61 -7.11
N LEU A 423 9.25 8.69 -7.97
CA LEU A 423 10.01 8.24 -9.15
C LEU A 423 10.23 9.38 -10.15
N ILE A 424 9.18 10.13 -10.48
CA ILE A 424 9.28 11.27 -11.41
C ILE A 424 10.30 12.28 -10.89
N TYR A 425 10.20 12.69 -9.62
CA TYR A 425 11.11 13.70 -9.05
C TYR A 425 12.54 13.18 -8.80
N ALA A 426 12.73 11.87 -8.64
CA ALA A 426 14.07 11.30 -8.49
C ALA A 426 14.82 11.21 -9.82
N THR A 427 14.11 11.00 -10.93
CA THR A 427 14.70 10.84 -12.27
C THR A 427 14.89 12.19 -13.00
N VAL A 428 13.99 13.15 -12.77
CA VAL A 428 14.08 14.48 -13.37
C VAL A 428 15.08 15.31 -12.57
N SER A 429 16.33 15.35 -13.04
CA SER A 429 17.31 16.34 -12.59
C SER A 429 16.72 17.74 -12.87
N SER A 430 16.71 18.60 -11.87
CA SER A 430 16.34 20.02 -11.99
C SER A 430 17.34 20.79 -12.88
N LYS A 431 17.45 20.42 -14.15
CA LYS A 431 17.98 21.34 -15.15
C LYS A 431 16.93 22.45 -15.30
N LYS A 432 17.22 23.62 -14.79
CA LYS A 432 16.52 24.85 -15.19
C LYS A 432 16.56 24.89 -16.71
N ASN A 433 15.47 24.48 -17.36
CA ASN A 433 15.30 24.71 -18.78
C ASN A 433 15.45 26.21 -19.01
N GLY A 434 16.34 26.57 -19.93
CA GLY A 434 16.60 27.94 -20.30
C GLY A 434 15.28 28.70 -20.58
N ASN A 435 15.29 30.00 -20.37
CA ASN A 435 14.12 30.90 -20.34
C ASN A 435 13.32 31.02 -21.67
N GLY A 436 13.50 30.14 -22.65
CA GLY A 436 12.78 30.12 -23.93
C GLY A 436 11.59 29.18 -23.88
N LYS A 437 10.37 29.70 -24.04
CA LYS A 437 9.20 28.88 -24.33
C LYS A 437 9.15 28.58 -25.82
N LEU A 438 8.96 27.31 -26.20
CA LEU A 438 8.75 26.93 -27.58
C LEU A 438 7.44 27.55 -28.12
N PRO A 439 7.36 27.85 -29.44
CA PRO A 439 6.13 28.30 -30.11
C PRO A 439 4.98 27.33 -29.83
N ARG A 440 3.77 27.88 -29.68
CA ARG A 440 2.55 27.08 -29.46
C ARG A 440 1.97 26.65 -30.79
N GLU A 441 1.74 25.37 -30.98
CA GLU A 441 0.99 24.80 -32.07
C GLU A 441 -0.23 24.05 -31.51
N ARG A 442 -1.34 24.08 -32.25
CA ARG A 442 -2.59 23.41 -31.81
C ARG A 442 -2.61 21.98 -32.33
N ILE A 443 -2.83 21.01 -31.43
CA ILE A 443 -3.13 19.62 -31.78
C ILE A 443 -4.62 19.41 -31.51
N THR A 444 -5.31 18.85 -32.50
CA THR A 444 -6.73 18.49 -32.35
C THR A 444 -6.82 17.22 -31.50
N ILE A 445 -7.58 17.29 -30.43
CA ILE A 445 -7.92 16.16 -29.58
C ILE A 445 -9.37 15.81 -29.90
N GLY A 446 -9.64 14.57 -30.33
CA GLY A 446 -10.91 14.08 -30.88
C GLY A 446 -12.15 14.28 -30.03
#